data_77331b27d141068e8278e93d69103ea0
#
_entry.id   77331b27d141068e8278e93d69103ea0
#
_cell.length_a   1.000
_cell.length_b   1.000
_cell.length_c   1.000
_cell.angle_alpha   90.00
_cell.angle_beta   90.00
_cell.angle_gamma   90.00
#
_symmetry.space_group_name_H-M   'P 1'
#
loop_
_entity.id
_entity.type
_entity.pdbx_description
1 polymer ?
#
loop_
_entity_poly.entity_id
_entity_poly.type
_entity_poly.pdbx_seq_one_letter_code
_entity_poly.pdbx_strand_id
1 'polypeptide(L)'
;MALVTCNFTSPSPSSGGSDLRRWNQIIRNQVLKGNVELAIHSYIDMQKLGFSADNYTFPLLLKAAGNASSLRIGLTLHGQTVKTGFCYHLFVQTALLKLYSSLGLFLNARKVFDKMPVRDAVAWNSMLYVYTSCGQMDNAMEIFDTMPSRDLSSFNIMISGFAGAQSVTSARNIFDRIPEKDVVSWNSMILACMNAGETAEARTLFEAMPERNVITWNTMVMGYLNNQLYTKAIDLFYRMKAGDIKPDYLTLTGTLSACSHLGSLETGVNIHIYAEKLKQASSPHVVTALIDMYAKCGSIHNSLAVFYKSKTKDIYCWNALISGLALHGFGYAALKLFNQMTVNCIKPDDITFIGVLSACSHAGLVKEGCEMFDSMKRDFGITPKAEHYGCVVDLLSRAEHFDSAFQLIERMPFEPGESVLGALLSACVIHQDLEAGEKAMELVVKRDWCLSDGEYMMFSNLHASCGQWEEAERWRNMMNDSGIVKTAGCSEIQVNGRFHKFLAGELGVE
;
A
#
# COMPACT_ATOMS: atom_id res chain seq x y z
N MET A 1 13.27 25.49 16.38
CA MET A 1 14.44 24.76 16.91
C MET A 1 14.48 24.99 18.41
N ALA A 2 13.89 24.12 19.18
CA ALA A 2 14.00 24.13 20.65
C ALA A 2 14.87 22.94 21.03
N LEU A 3 16.10 23.24 21.45
CA LEU A 3 17.04 22.31 22.05
C LEU A 3 16.46 21.86 23.38
N VAL A 4 15.87 20.68 23.42
CA VAL A 4 15.58 19.99 24.69
C VAL A 4 16.92 19.48 25.23
N THR A 5 17.55 20.29 26.05
CA THR A 5 18.70 19.90 26.88
C THR A 5 18.18 18.95 27.97
N CYS A 6 18.22 17.64 27.71
CA CYS A 6 18.13 16.65 28.78
C CYS A 6 19.42 16.76 29.60
N ASN A 7 19.32 17.32 30.79
CA ASN A 7 20.38 17.27 31.79
C ASN A 7 20.60 15.80 32.23
N PHE A 8 21.54 15.13 31.58
CA PHE A 8 22.04 13.83 32.04
C PHE A 8 23.16 14.10 33.07
N THR A 9 22.87 13.85 34.33
CA THR A 9 23.90 13.73 35.35
C THR A 9 24.82 12.58 34.96
N SER A 10 26.10 12.88 34.74
CA SER A 10 27.15 11.92 34.46
C SER A 10 27.25 10.90 35.62
N PRO A 11 27.23 9.59 35.35
CA PRO A 11 27.44 8.61 36.38
C PRO A 11 28.92 8.58 36.81
N SER A 12 29.16 8.49 38.14
CA SER A 12 30.48 8.33 38.71
C SER A 12 31.12 6.98 38.29
N PRO A 13 32.45 6.88 38.14
CA PRO A 13 33.14 5.70 37.62
C PRO A 13 33.36 4.64 38.69
N SER A 14 32.36 3.84 39.01
CA SER A 14 32.54 2.69 39.91
C SER A 14 31.42 1.67 39.75
N SER A 15 31.38 0.98 38.64
CA SER A 15 30.84 -0.39 38.41
C SER A 15 30.61 -0.64 36.90
N GLY A 16 31.67 -0.99 36.18
CA GLY A 16 31.65 -1.06 34.70
C GLY A 16 30.58 -1.96 34.04
N GLY A 17 30.01 -2.92 34.77
CA GLY A 17 28.98 -3.81 34.24
C GLY A 17 27.53 -3.27 34.37
N SER A 18 27.24 -2.45 35.38
CA SER A 18 25.92 -1.83 35.56
C SER A 18 25.69 -0.68 34.57
N ASP A 19 26.74 0.07 34.28
CA ASP A 19 26.68 1.25 33.38
C ASP A 19 26.54 0.84 31.91
N LEU A 20 27.19 -0.24 31.45
CA LEU A 20 27.02 -0.75 30.10
C LEU A 20 25.59 -1.28 29.87
N ARG A 21 25.00 -1.97 30.85
CA ARG A 21 23.59 -2.41 30.79
C ARG A 21 22.66 -1.21 30.67
N ARG A 22 22.94 -0.11 31.38
CA ARG A 22 22.16 1.13 31.32
C ARG A 22 22.26 1.77 29.92
N TRP A 23 23.44 1.82 29.32
CA TRP A 23 23.62 2.30 27.93
C TRP A 23 22.88 1.42 26.94
N ASN A 24 22.99 0.10 27.04
CA ASN A 24 22.23 -0.81 26.17
C ASN A 24 20.72 -0.62 26.33
N GLN A 25 20.20 -0.31 27.53
CA GLN A 25 18.81 -0.01 27.77
C GLN A 25 18.39 1.33 27.13
N ILE A 26 19.22 2.37 27.19
CA ILE A 26 18.98 3.65 26.55
C ILE A 26 18.91 3.46 25.01
N ILE A 27 19.91 2.82 24.42
CA ILE A 27 19.96 2.53 22.99
C ILE A 27 18.72 1.72 22.57
N ARG A 28 18.39 0.66 23.34
CA ARG A 28 17.20 -0.16 23.09
C ARG A 28 15.91 0.66 23.07
N ASN A 29 15.72 1.56 24.03
CA ASN A 29 14.55 2.41 24.12
C ASN A 29 14.45 3.36 22.92
N GLN A 30 15.57 3.90 22.44
CA GLN A 30 15.58 4.75 21.23
C GLN A 30 15.25 3.94 19.97
N VAL A 31 15.82 2.74 19.83
CA VAL A 31 15.52 1.83 18.70
C VAL A 31 14.05 1.43 18.69
N LEU A 32 13.45 1.14 19.85
CA LEU A 32 12.03 0.79 19.96
C LEU A 32 11.10 1.97 19.60
N LYS A 33 11.54 3.21 19.85
CA LYS A 33 10.82 4.42 19.46
C LYS A 33 11.03 4.82 17.99
N GLY A 34 11.84 4.08 17.25
CA GLY A 34 12.20 4.43 15.86
C GLY A 34 13.21 5.58 15.73
N ASN A 35 13.78 6.09 16.83
CA ASN A 35 14.71 7.23 16.83
C ASN A 35 16.14 6.76 16.54
N VAL A 36 16.42 6.42 15.29
CA VAL A 36 17.73 5.85 14.88
C VAL A 36 18.89 6.80 15.14
N GLU A 37 18.73 8.08 14.81
CA GLU A 37 19.77 9.09 15.05
C GLU A 37 20.15 9.19 16.53
N LEU A 38 19.14 9.23 17.41
CA LEU A 38 19.38 9.28 18.86
C LEU A 38 20.02 8.01 19.39
N ALA A 39 19.72 6.84 18.84
CA ALA A 39 20.37 5.58 19.18
C ALA A 39 21.87 5.61 18.83
N ILE A 40 22.21 6.13 17.64
CA ILE A 40 23.61 6.31 17.20
C ILE A 40 24.34 7.36 18.05
N HIS A 41 23.69 8.48 18.35
CA HIS A 41 24.29 9.49 19.25
C HIS A 41 24.56 8.91 20.65
N SER A 42 23.61 8.18 21.22
CA SER A 42 23.80 7.50 22.50
C SER A 42 24.98 6.53 22.48
N TYR A 43 25.18 5.83 21.35
CA TYR A 43 26.33 4.95 21.17
C TYR A 43 27.65 5.72 21.10
N ILE A 44 27.70 6.85 20.36
CA ILE A 44 28.88 7.69 20.27
C ILE A 44 29.23 8.27 21.66
N ASP A 45 28.23 8.71 22.42
CA ASP A 45 28.46 9.25 23.77
C ASP A 45 28.94 8.15 24.74
N MET A 46 28.41 6.94 24.62
CA MET A 46 28.91 5.77 25.34
C MET A 46 30.41 5.54 25.08
N GLN A 47 30.83 5.61 23.80
CA GLN A 47 32.24 5.48 23.41
C GLN A 47 33.13 6.61 23.93
N LYS A 48 32.66 7.87 23.87
CA LYS A 48 33.38 9.04 24.41
C LYS A 48 33.63 8.92 25.92
N LEU A 49 32.74 8.27 26.64
CA LEU A 49 32.86 8.00 28.08
C LEU A 49 33.71 6.77 28.37
N GLY A 50 34.36 6.15 27.38
CA GLY A 50 35.27 5.04 27.52
C GLY A 50 34.61 3.67 27.59
N PHE A 51 33.29 3.55 27.40
CA PHE A 51 32.61 2.25 27.40
C PHE A 51 32.71 1.61 25.97
N SER A 52 33.13 0.35 25.95
CA SER A 52 33.18 -0.43 24.70
C SER A 52 31.84 -1.12 24.44
N ALA A 53 31.45 -1.18 23.17
CA ALA A 53 30.28 -1.95 22.76
C ALA A 53 30.48 -3.44 22.96
N ASP A 54 29.42 -4.16 23.30
CA ASP A 54 29.41 -5.60 23.53
C ASP A 54 28.53 -6.35 22.49
N ASN A 55 28.39 -7.63 22.68
CA ASN A 55 27.56 -8.51 21.89
C ASN A 55 26.04 -8.20 21.96
N TYR A 56 25.59 -7.35 22.88
CA TYR A 56 24.22 -6.85 22.99
C TYR A 56 24.06 -5.47 22.33
N THR A 57 25.07 -4.60 22.41
CA THR A 57 25.06 -3.26 21.80
C THR A 57 24.96 -3.34 20.27
N PHE A 58 25.81 -4.15 19.62
CA PHE A 58 25.86 -4.24 18.17
C PHE A 58 24.55 -4.70 17.54
N PRO A 59 23.85 -5.75 18.02
CA PRO A 59 22.56 -6.14 17.44
C PRO A 59 21.49 -5.04 17.50
N LEU A 60 21.47 -4.24 18.56
CA LEU A 60 20.55 -3.10 18.66
C LEU A 60 20.82 -2.02 17.61
N LEU A 61 22.10 -1.67 17.45
CA LEU A 61 22.52 -0.65 16.47
C LEU A 61 22.33 -1.13 15.02
N LEU A 62 22.66 -2.39 14.73
CA LEU A 62 22.45 -3.00 13.40
C LEU A 62 20.96 -3.05 13.06
N LYS A 63 20.11 -3.37 14.02
CA LYS A 63 18.65 -3.29 13.86
C LYS A 63 18.18 -1.87 13.57
N ALA A 64 18.73 -0.87 14.28
CA ALA A 64 18.40 0.53 14.04
C ALA A 64 18.81 0.97 12.63
N ALA A 65 20.02 0.60 12.18
CA ALA A 65 20.51 0.90 10.83
C ALA A 65 19.65 0.25 9.74
N GLY A 66 19.19 -1.00 9.98
CA GLY A 66 18.26 -1.70 9.09
C GLY A 66 16.90 -1.01 8.98
N ASN A 67 16.33 -0.60 10.10
CA ASN A 67 15.05 0.12 10.13
C ASN A 67 15.12 1.47 9.41
N ALA A 68 16.27 2.13 9.45
CA ALA A 68 16.51 3.40 8.72
C ALA A 68 16.91 3.19 7.26
N SER A 69 17.03 1.96 6.78
CA SER A 69 17.56 1.62 5.44
C SER A 69 18.88 2.34 5.12
N SER A 70 19.71 2.60 6.14
CA SER A 70 20.94 3.38 6.01
C SER A 70 22.15 2.50 5.74
N LEU A 71 22.50 2.36 4.46
CA LEU A 71 23.67 1.60 4.01
C LEU A 71 24.96 2.08 4.67
N ARG A 72 25.16 3.41 4.75
CA ARG A 72 26.37 4.01 5.32
C ARG A 72 26.55 3.65 6.79
N ILE A 73 25.51 3.78 7.59
CA ILE A 73 25.55 3.43 9.02
C ILE A 73 25.77 1.91 9.18
N GLY A 74 25.06 1.10 8.40
CA GLY A 74 25.15 -0.35 8.44
C GLY A 74 26.57 -0.86 8.15
N LEU A 75 27.21 -0.37 7.09
CA LEU A 75 28.59 -0.73 6.74
C LEU A 75 29.61 -0.26 7.78
N THR A 76 29.43 0.94 8.34
CA THR A 76 30.28 1.46 9.41
C THR A 76 30.22 0.57 10.65
N LEU A 77 29.02 0.19 11.09
CA LEU A 77 28.80 -0.70 12.23
C LEU A 77 29.36 -2.09 11.97
N HIS A 78 29.20 -2.66 10.76
CA HIS A 78 29.83 -3.93 10.43
C HIS A 78 31.35 -3.82 10.53
N GLY A 79 31.97 -2.76 9.98
CA GLY A 79 33.40 -2.52 10.12
C GLY A 79 33.86 -2.44 11.60
N GLN A 80 33.03 -1.88 12.48
CA GLN A 80 33.32 -1.84 13.92
C GLN A 80 33.21 -3.23 14.57
N THR A 81 32.20 -4.04 14.19
CA THR A 81 32.12 -5.42 14.70
C THR A 81 33.34 -6.25 14.32
N VAL A 82 33.92 -6.00 13.12
CA VAL A 82 35.19 -6.65 12.69
C VAL A 82 36.35 -6.17 13.55
N LYS A 83 36.50 -4.84 13.72
CA LYS A 83 37.61 -4.26 14.51
C LYS A 83 37.60 -4.68 15.99
N THR A 84 36.40 -4.85 16.55
CA THR A 84 36.22 -5.26 17.96
C THR A 84 36.21 -6.77 18.17
N GLY A 85 36.26 -7.57 17.11
CA GLY A 85 36.24 -9.04 17.15
C GLY A 85 34.84 -9.65 17.34
N PHE A 86 33.78 -8.84 17.48
CA PHE A 86 32.41 -9.35 17.66
C PHE A 86 31.76 -9.88 16.37
N CYS A 87 32.40 -9.72 15.20
CA CYS A 87 31.88 -10.23 13.93
C CYS A 87 31.70 -11.75 13.87
N TYR A 88 32.31 -12.50 14.80
CA TYR A 88 32.16 -13.95 14.90
C TYR A 88 31.15 -14.37 15.97
N HIS A 89 30.55 -13.41 16.70
CA HIS A 89 29.57 -13.71 17.72
C HIS A 89 28.20 -13.99 17.08
N LEU A 90 27.58 -15.12 17.41
CA LEU A 90 26.36 -15.62 16.77
C LEU A 90 25.22 -14.57 16.70
N PHE A 91 24.93 -13.86 17.80
CA PHE A 91 23.89 -12.82 17.82
C PHE A 91 24.23 -11.62 16.92
N VAL A 92 25.51 -11.25 16.80
CA VAL A 92 25.96 -10.17 15.94
C VAL A 92 25.88 -10.60 14.46
N GLN A 93 26.27 -11.83 14.16
CA GLN A 93 26.16 -12.37 12.80
C GLN A 93 24.71 -12.45 12.34
N THR A 94 23.80 -12.94 13.17
CA THR A 94 22.36 -12.97 12.88
C THR A 94 21.80 -11.56 12.67
N ALA A 95 22.26 -10.57 13.46
CA ALA A 95 21.86 -9.18 13.27
C ALA A 95 22.42 -8.57 11.97
N LEU A 96 23.63 -8.96 11.57
CA LEU A 96 24.22 -8.57 10.27
C LEU A 96 23.45 -9.18 9.09
N LEU A 97 23.01 -10.44 9.19
CA LEU A 97 22.14 -11.04 8.16
C LEU A 97 20.84 -10.24 8.01
N LYS A 98 20.18 -9.89 9.11
CA LYS A 98 18.95 -9.08 9.10
C LYS A 98 19.18 -7.67 8.55
N LEU A 99 20.30 -7.02 8.88
CA LEU A 99 20.69 -5.72 8.31
C LEU A 99 20.82 -5.81 6.80
N TYR A 100 21.59 -6.78 6.30
CA TYR A 100 21.80 -6.93 4.87
C TYR A 100 20.52 -7.32 4.12
N SER A 101 19.61 -8.06 4.77
CA SER A 101 18.28 -8.31 4.23
C SER A 101 17.48 -7.02 4.03
N SER A 102 17.40 -6.18 5.08
CA SER A 102 16.65 -4.91 4.98
C SER A 102 17.25 -3.91 3.98
N LEU A 103 18.53 -4.07 3.62
CA LEU A 103 19.21 -3.27 2.60
C LEU A 103 19.19 -3.90 1.20
N GLY A 104 18.59 -5.07 1.01
CA GLY A 104 18.57 -5.79 -0.27
C GLY A 104 19.92 -6.37 -0.70
N LEU A 105 20.91 -6.47 0.21
CA LEU A 105 22.29 -6.86 -0.07
C LEU A 105 22.54 -8.34 0.21
N PHE A 106 21.86 -9.23 -0.50
CA PHE A 106 21.94 -10.68 -0.27
C PHE A 106 23.36 -11.28 -0.44
N LEU A 107 24.18 -10.74 -1.35
CA LEU A 107 25.58 -11.19 -1.51
C LEU A 107 26.43 -10.93 -0.26
N ASN A 108 26.19 -9.80 0.43
CA ASN A 108 26.89 -9.48 1.65
C ASN A 108 26.42 -10.36 2.81
N ALA A 109 25.10 -10.64 2.86
CA ALA A 109 24.54 -11.59 3.81
C ALA A 109 25.15 -12.98 3.61
N ARG A 110 25.25 -13.47 2.36
CA ARG A 110 25.88 -14.75 2.05
C ARG A 110 27.31 -14.84 2.55
N LYS A 111 28.13 -13.80 2.31
CA LYS A 111 29.51 -13.74 2.82
C LYS A 111 29.61 -13.81 4.35
N VAL A 112 28.66 -13.22 5.07
CA VAL A 112 28.59 -13.33 6.55
C VAL A 112 28.22 -14.74 6.93
N PHE A 113 27.19 -15.31 6.30
CA PHE A 113 26.70 -16.66 6.58
C PHE A 113 27.77 -17.73 6.33
N ASP A 114 28.52 -17.64 5.23
CA ASP A 114 29.56 -18.60 4.89
C ASP A 114 30.73 -18.58 5.88
N LYS A 115 31.00 -17.43 6.52
CA LYS A 115 32.01 -17.27 7.55
C LYS A 115 31.57 -17.67 8.96
N MET A 116 30.28 -18.05 9.15
CA MET A 116 29.79 -18.49 10.46
C MET A 116 30.37 -19.86 10.83
N PRO A 117 31.09 -19.97 11.97
CA PRO A 117 31.67 -21.24 12.41
C PRO A 117 30.60 -22.26 12.78
N VAL A 118 29.54 -21.78 13.41
CA VAL A 118 28.38 -22.58 13.83
C VAL A 118 27.11 -21.90 13.30
N ARG A 119 26.27 -22.66 12.65
CA ARG A 119 24.99 -22.21 12.10
C ARG A 119 23.86 -22.92 12.84
N ASP A 120 23.15 -22.19 13.69
CA ASP A 120 21.94 -22.67 14.32
C ASP A 120 20.71 -22.50 13.42
N ALA A 121 19.55 -23.01 13.82
CA ALA A 121 18.30 -22.88 13.05
C ALA A 121 17.95 -21.40 12.77
N VAL A 122 18.28 -20.47 13.68
CA VAL A 122 18.02 -19.05 13.51
C VAL A 122 18.88 -18.45 12.40
N ALA A 123 20.15 -18.86 12.29
CA ALA A 123 21.04 -18.40 11.23
C ALA A 123 20.57 -18.90 9.84
N TRP A 124 20.20 -20.18 9.76
CA TRP A 124 19.64 -20.77 8.53
C TRP A 124 18.33 -20.07 8.11
N ASN A 125 17.39 -19.93 9.03
CA ASN A 125 16.12 -19.24 8.77
C ASN A 125 16.34 -17.76 8.40
N SER A 126 17.34 -17.09 9.02
CA SER A 126 17.68 -15.73 8.63
C SER A 126 18.20 -15.64 7.21
N MET A 127 19.02 -16.62 6.75
CA MET A 127 19.52 -16.63 5.39
C MET A 127 18.43 -16.99 4.37
N LEU A 128 17.51 -17.91 4.70
CA LEU A 128 16.32 -18.17 3.90
C LEU A 128 15.50 -16.88 3.73
N TYR A 129 15.25 -16.16 4.83
CA TYR A 129 14.51 -14.89 4.77
C TYR A 129 15.22 -13.84 3.92
N VAL A 130 16.55 -13.75 3.97
CA VAL A 130 17.34 -12.86 3.09
C VAL A 130 17.05 -13.16 1.62
N TYR A 131 17.17 -14.41 1.21
CA TYR A 131 16.98 -14.77 -0.19
C TYR A 131 15.54 -14.60 -0.64
N THR A 132 14.57 -15.04 0.17
CA THR A 132 13.14 -14.90 -0.16
C THR A 132 12.71 -13.44 -0.25
N SER A 133 13.18 -12.57 0.66
CA SER A 133 12.87 -11.14 0.64
C SER A 133 13.53 -10.37 -0.53
N CYS A 134 14.62 -10.90 -1.08
CA CYS A 134 15.28 -10.34 -2.27
C CYS A 134 14.80 -11.00 -3.59
N GLY A 135 13.79 -11.85 -3.56
CA GLY A 135 13.29 -12.57 -4.74
C GLY A 135 14.22 -13.65 -5.30
N GLN A 136 15.27 -14.03 -4.55
CA GLN A 136 16.29 -15.00 -4.98
C GLN A 136 15.85 -16.44 -4.61
N MET A 137 14.75 -16.92 -5.23
CA MET A 137 14.10 -18.17 -4.83
C MET A 137 14.95 -19.42 -5.07
N ASP A 138 15.77 -19.45 -6.14
CA ASP A 138 16.67 -20.57 -6.42
C ASP A 138 17.74 -20.72 -5.33
N ASN A 139 18.33 -19.60 -4.90
CA ASN A 139 19.30 -19.58 -3.80
C ASN A 139 18.62 -19.95 -2.46
N ALA A 140 17.37 -19.55 -2.25
CA ALA A 140 16.59 -19.94 -1.08
C ALA A 140 16.34 -21.45 -1.05
N MET A 141 16.02 -22.07 -2.18
CA MET A 141 15.88 -23.52 -2.30
C MET A 141 17.17 -24.26 -2.01
N GLU A 142 18.30 -23.81 -2.56
CA GLU A 142 19.63 -24.39 -2.27
C GLU A 142 19.91 -24.40 -0.75
N ILE A 143 19.69 -23.26 -0.08
CA ILE A 143 19.87 -23.16 1.37
C ILE A 143 18.91 -24.08 2.10
N PHE A 144 17.62 -24.09 1.70
CA PHE A 144 16.59 -24.91 2.32
C PHE A 144 16.92 -26.42 2.20
N ASP A 145 17.44 -26.86 1.06
CA ASP A 145 17.78 -28.27 0.84
C ASP A 145 19.08 -28.65 1.54
N THR A 146 20.02 -27.74 1.76
CA THR A 146 21.27 -27.97 2.49
C THR A 146 21.13 -27.87 4.01
N MET A 147 20.00 -27.38 4.54
CA MET A 147 19.75 -27.29 5.98
C MET A 147 19.82 -28.69 6.66
N PRO A 148 20.57 -28.83 7.75
CA PRO A 148 20.64 -30.11 8.50
C PRO A 148 19.31 -30.55 9.09
N SER A 149 18.52 -29.60 9.57
CA SER A 149 17.17 -29.81 10.09
C SER A 149 16.27 -28.65 9.71
N ARG A 150 15.04 -28.97 9.32
CA ARG A 150 14.02 -27.98 8.91
C ARG A 150 12.94 -27.93 9.98
N ASP A 151 12.64 -26.73 10.46
CA ASP A 151 11.55 -26.47 11.39
C ASP A 151 10.35 -25.81 10.67
N LEU A 152 9.23 -25.65 11.35
CA LEU A 152 8.04 -25.00 10.79
C LEU A 152 8.35 -23.58 10.28
N SER A 153 9.28 -22.87 10.96
CA SER A 153 9.66 -21.52 10.53
C SER A 153 10.35 -21.54 9.16
N SER A 154 11.24 -22.52 8.90
CA SER A 154 11.91 -22.66 7.61
C SER A 154 10.92 -22.95 6.48
N PHE A 155 9.97 -23.84 6.71
CA PHE A 155 8.88 -24.11 5.74
C PHE A 155 8.03 -22.86 5.48
N ASN A 156 7.59 -22.16 6.55
CA ASN A 156 6.73 -20.99 6.43
C ASN A 156 7.44 -19.82 5.73
N ILE A 157 8.76 -19.63 5.91
CA ILE A 157 9.57 -18.66 5.18
C ILE A 157 9.56 -18.99 3.68
N MET A 158 9.76 -20.25 3.32
CA MET A 158 9.77 -20.70 1.92
C MET A 158 8.39 -20.52 1.26
N ILE A 159 7.30 -20.92 1.93
CA ILE A 159 5.93 -20.72 1.43
C ILE A 159 5.67 -19.23 1.18
N SER A 160 6.02 -18.37 2.15
CA SER A 160 5.84 -16.92 2.03
C SER A 160 6.70 -16.33 0.91
N GLY A 161 7.92 -16.83 0.69
CA GLY A 161 8.79 -16.43 -0.40
C GLY A 161 8.21 -16.77 -1.76
N PHE A 162 7.71 -17.99 -1.94
CA PHE A 162 7.03 -18.39 -3.18
C PHE A 162 5.71 -17.66 -3.39
N ALA A 163 4.99 -17.31 -2.32
CA ALA A 163 3.81 -16.46 -2.39
C ALA A 163 4.15 -15.07 -2.95
N GLY A 164 5.26 -14.48 -2.53
CA GLY A 164 5.76 -13.20 -3.06
C GLY A 164 6.22 -13.29 -4.53
N ALA A 165 6.75 -14.45 -4.93
CA ALA A 165 7.16 -14.75 -6.31
C ALA A 165 5.99 -15.24 -7.19
N GLN A 166 4.76 -15.25 -6.69
CA GLN A 166 3.53 -15.71 -7.36
C GLN A 166 3.61 -17.18 -7.88
N SER A 167 4.46 -18.01 -7.27
CA SER A 167 4.63 -19.43 -7.63
C SER A 167 3.87 -20.33 -6.67
N VAL A 168 2.56 -20.49 -6.91
CA VAL A 168 1.68 -21.32 -6.05
C VAL A 168 2.08 -22.79 -6.08
N THR A 169 2.48 -23.31 -7.24
CA THR A 169 2.89 -24.72 -7.37
C THR A 169 4.11 -25.04 -6.49
N SER A 170 5.10 -24.16 -6.46
CA SER A 170 6.28 -24.32 -5.60
C SER A 170 5.92 -24.17 -4.12
N ALA A 171 5.06 -23.19 -3.78
CA ALA A 171 4.55 -23.01 -2.41
C ALA A 171 3.80 -24.28 -1.96
N ARG A 172 2.97 -24.88 -2.82
CA ARG A 172 2.24 -26.13 -2.55
C ARG A 172 3.20 -27.30 -2.28
N ASN A 173 4.21 -27.48 -3.12
CA ASN A 173 5.21 -28.53 -2.92
C ASN A 173 5.91 -28.43 -1.57
N ILE A 174 6.21 -27.21 -1.10
CA ILE A 174 6.79 -27.00 0.22
C ILE A 174 5.77 -27.26 1.33
N PHE A 175 4.52 -26.79 1.16
CA PHE A 175 3.44 -26.98 2.12
C PHE A 175 3.12 -28.48 2.34
N ASP A 176 3.09 -29.27 1.26
CA ASP A 176 2.79 -30.71 1.34
C ASP A 176 3.89 -31.50 2.04
N ARG A 177 5.13 -31.03 2.03
CA ARG A 177 6.28 -31.60 2.77
C ARG A 177 6.21 -31.39 4.28
N ILE A 178 5.32 -30.52 4.81
CA ILE A 178 5.18 -30.28 6.26
C ILE A 178 4.42 -31.45 6.88
N PRO A 179 5.02 -32.20 7.84
CA PRO A 179 4.37 -33.34 8.49
C PRO A 179 3.13 -32.93 9.29
N GLU A 180 3.29 -31.93 10.15
CA GLU A 180 2.23 -31.35 11.00
C GLU A 180 2.13 -29.86 10.72
N LYS A 181 1.04 -29.46 10.08
CA LYS A 181 0.80 -28.09 9.65
C LYS A 181 0.19 -27.28 10.77
N ASP A 182 0.81 -26.15 11.12
CA ASP A 182 0.27 -25.19 12.07
C ASP A 182 -0.62 -24.13 11.36
N VAL A 183 -1.29 -23.31 12.15
CA VAL A 183 -2.15 -22.22 11.64
C VAL A 183 -1.38 -21.26 10.74
N VAL A 184 -0.07 -21.05 11.00
CA VAL A 184 0.77 -20.16 10.19
C VAL A 184 1.05 -20.75 8.82
N SER A 185 1.34 -22.06 8.75
CA SER A 185 1.55 -22.77 7.48
C SER A 185 0.31 -22.71 6.58
N TRP A 186 -0.88 -22.97 7.15
CA TRP A 186 -2.15 -22.86 6.43
C TRP A 186 -2.40 -21.42 5.94
N ASN A 187 -2.24 -20.42 6.81
CA ASN A 187 -2.44 -19.01 6.45
C ASN A 187 -1.47 -18.56 5.36
N SER A 188 -0.21 -19.00 5.41
CA SER A 188 0.79 -18.67 4.39
C SER A 188 0.42 -19.27 3.03
N MET A 189 -0.08 -20.50 3.01
CA MET A 189 -0.52 -21.15 1.75
C MET A 189 -1.80 -20.50 1.20
N ILE A 190 -2.78 -20.18 2.06
CA ILE A 190 -3.99 -19.44 1.66
C ILE A 190 -3.61 -18.10 1.05
N LEU A 191 -2.68 -17.36 1.69
CA LEU A 191 -2.19 -16.08 1.17
C LEU A 191 -1.49 -16.24 -0.19
N ALA A 192 -0.69 -17.30 -0.37
CA ALA A 192 -0.05 -17.60 -1.64
C ALA A 192 -1.07 -17.78 -2.77
N CYS A 193 -2.10 -18.59 -2.55
CA CYS A 193 -3.18 -18.78 -3.52
C CYS A 193 -3.95 -17.49 -3.81
N MET A 194 -4.25 -16.68 -2.77
CA MET A 194 -4.95 -15.39 -2.95
C MET A 194 -4.13 -14.38 -3.75
N ASN A 195 -2.81 -14.30 -3.52
CA ASN A 195 -1.93 -13.40 -4.26
C ASN A 195 -1.80 -13.78 -5.74
N ALA A 196 -1.93 -15.05 -6.06
CA ALA A 196 -1.90 -15.56 -7.44
C ALA A 196 -3.27 -15.56 -8.13
N GLY A 197 -4.34 -15.14 -7.45
CA GLY A 197 -5.70 -15.17 -8.01
C GLY A 197 -6.40 -16.53 -7.92
N GLU A 198 -5.77 -17.55 -7.36
CA GLU A 198 -6.33 -18.89 -7.20
C GLU A 198 -7.33 -18.98 -6.03
N THR A 199 -8.36 -18.15 -6.09
CA THR A 199 -9.30 -17.95 -4.99
C THR A 199 -10.13 -19.19 -4.64
N ALA A 200 -10.38 -20.06 -5.63
CA ALA A 200 -11.10 -21.33 -5.42
C ALA A 200 -10.27 -22.30 -4.58
N GLU A 201 -8.98 -22.40 -4.86
CA GLU A 201 -8.05 -23.23 -4.10
C GLU A 201 -7.84 -22.69 -2.68
N ALA A 202 -7.64 -21.38 -2.53
CA ALA A 202 -7.58 -20.73 -1.23
C ALA A 202 -8.81 -21.03 -0.37
N ARG A 203 -10.01 -21.04 -0.97
CA ARG A 203 -11.24 -21.42 -0.28
C ARG A 203 -11.22 -22.89 0.14
N THR A 204 -10.78 -23.79 -0.71
CA THR A 204 -10.67 -25.23 -0.39
C THR A 204 -9.74 -25.43 0.81
N LEU A 205 -8.59 -24.76 0.84
CA LEU A 205 -7.66 -24.79 1.98
C LEU A 205 -8.30 -24.24 3.25
N PHE A 206 -8.99 -23.09 3.14
CA PHE A 206 -9.70 -22.49 4.26
C PHE A 206 -10.74 -23.44 4.87
N GLU A 207 -11.52 -24.17 4.04
CA GLU A 207 -12.52 -25.12 4.52
C GLU A 207 -11.89 -26.40 5.11
N ALA A 208 -10.75 -26.84 4.56
CA ALA A 208 -10.01 -28.00 5.05
C ALA A 208 -9.22 -27.75 6.34
N MET A 209 -9.01 -26.47 6.70
CA MET A 209 -8.21 -26.08 7.86
C MET A 209 -8.88 -26.54 9.17
N PRO A 210 -8.19 -27.28 10.05
CA PRO A 210 -8.77 -27.82 11.30
C PRO A 210 -9.22 -26.72 12.26
N GLU A 211 -8.36 -25.73 12.47
CA GLU A 211 -8.60 -24.61 13.38
C GLU A 211 -8.35 -23.28 12.67
N ARG A 212 -9.26 -22.33 12.80
CA ARG A 212 -9.17 -21.01 12.19
C ARG A 212 -9.12 -19.93 13.27
N ASN A 213 -8.19 -19.00 13.15
CA ASN A 213 -8.12 -17.83 14.02
C ASN A 213 -8.52 -16.55 13.25
N VAL A 214 -8.55 -15.41 13.94
CA VAL A 214 -8.90 -14.10 13.33
C VAL A 214 -8.01 -13.79 12.12
N ILE A 215 -6.71 -14.16 12.18
CA ILE A 215 -5.76 -13.92 11.09
C ILE A 215 -6.18 -14.71 9.84
N THR A 216 -6.63 -15.96 10.00
CA THR A 216 -7.13 -16.78 8.88
C THR A 216 -8.31 -16.11 8.16
N TRP A 217 -9.30 -15.63 8.92
CA TRP A 217 -10.45 -14.93 8.38
C TRP A 217 -10.04 -13.63 7.68
N ASN A 218 -9.15 -12.85 8.30
CA ASN A 218 -8.62 -11.62 7.72
C ASN A 218 -7.87 -11.87 6.41
N THR A 219 -7.04 -12.93 6.35
CA THR A 219 -6.33 -13.33 5.12
C THR A 219 -7.31 -13.61 3.98
N MET A 220 -8.39 -14.31 4.26
CA MET A 220 -9.43 -14.59 3.27
C MET A 220 -10.21 -13.34 2.85
N VAL A 221 -10.63 -12.49 3.80
CA VAL A 221 -11.35 -11.24 3.50
C VAL A 221 -10.49 -10.33 2.63
N MET A 222 -9.23 -10.09 3.03
CA MET A 222 -8.30 -9.25 2.26
C MET A 222 -7.94 -9.88 0.92
N GLY A 223 -7.79 -11.19 0.86
CA GLY A 223 -7.57 -11.93 -0.38
C GLY A 223 -8.73 -11.75 -1.36
N TYR A 224 -9.96 -11.85 -0.91
CA TYR A 224 -11.13 -11.59 -1.77
C TYR A 224 -11.20 -10.13 -2.24
N LEU A 225 -10.87 -9.15 -1.37
CA LEU A 225 -10.79 -7.75 -1.75
C LEU A 225 -9.77 -7.51 -2.87
N ASN A 226 -8.55 -8.02 -2.71
CA ASN A 226 -7.47 -7.87 -3.69
C ASN A 226 -7.82 -8.51 -5.05
N ASN A 227 -8.66 -9.55 -5.03
CA ASN A 227 -9.17 -10.22 -6.22
C ASN A 227 -10.53 -9.66 -6.69
N GLN A 228 -10.96 -8.50 -6.18
CA GLN A 228 -12.21 -7.82 -6.54
C GLN A 228 -13.49 -8.68 -6.32
N LEU A 229 -13.42 -9.68 -5.46
CA LEU A 229 -14.53 -10.56 -5.10
C LEU A 229 -15.28 -10.04 -3.85
N TYR A 230 -15.77 -8.82 -3.94
CA TYR A 230 -16.31 -8.06 -2.81
C TYR A 230 -17.50 -8.75 -2.12
N THR A 231 -18.39 -9.37 -2.89
CA THR A 231 -19.52 -10.13 -2.36
C THR A 231 -19.07 -11.28 -1.48
N LYS A 232 -18.03 -12.03 -1.91
CA LYS A 232 -17.48 -13.16 -1.12
C LYS A 232 -16.81 -12.67 0.17
N ALA A 233 -16.20 -11.48 0.16
CA ALA A 233 -15.64 -10.87 1.37
C ALA A 233 -16.73 -10.54 2.41
N ILE A 234 -17.88 -10.01 1.97
CA ILE A 234 -19.04 -9.71 2.81
C ILE A 234 -19.68 -11.00 3.35
N ASP A 235 -19.87 -12.01 2.51
CA ASP A 235 -20.39 -13.31 2.92
C ASP A 235 -19.52 -13.95 4.01
N LEU A 236 -18.20 -13.84 3.84
CA LEU A 236 -17.26 -14.38 4.81
C LEU A 236 -17.34 -13.66 6.16
N PHE A 237 -17.53 -12.33 6.16
CA PHE A 237 -17.80 -11.56 7.38
C PHE A 237 -19.06 -12.05 8.11
N TYR A 238 -20.17 -12.29 7.39
CA TYR A 238 -21.38 -12.80 8.02
C TYR A 238 -21.20 -14.22 8.57
N ARG A 239 -20.44 -15.07 7.90
CA ARG A 239 -20.05 -16.40 8.41
C ARG A 239 -19.21 -16.28 9.69
N MET A 240 -18.20 -15.39 9.71
CA MET A 240 -17.38 -15.14 10.90
C MET A 240 -18.24 -14.60 12.06
N LYS A 241 -19.17 -13.68 11.79
CA LYS A 241 -20.10 -13.11 12.78
C LYS A 241 -21.05 -14.15 13.37
N ALA A 242 -21.43 -15.18 12.59
CA ALA A 242 -22.28 -16.27 13.04
C ALA A 242 -21.54 -17.32 13.87
N GLY A 243 -20.21 -17.34 13.81
CA GLY A 243 -19.34 -18.24 14.56
C GLY A 243 -18.86 -17.62 15.87
N ASP A 244 -17.96 -18.36 16.55
CA ASP A 244 -17.41 -17.95 17.87
C ASP A 244 -16.27 -16.93 17.76
N ILE A 245 -15.73 -16.68 16.56
CA ILE A 245 -14.61 -15.79 16.32
C ILE A 245 -15.11 -14.37 16.04
N LYS A 246 -14.76 -13.44 16.94
CA LYS A 246 -15.16 -12.04 16.80
C LYS A 246 -14.31 -11.32 15.76
N PRO A 247 -14.94 -10.64 14.77
CA PRO A 247 -14.26 -9.73 13.87
C PRO A 247 -13.44 -8.67 14.60
N ASP A 248 -12.23 -8.42 14.12
CA ASP A 248 -11.37 -7.34 14.58
C ASP A 248 -11.46 -6.11 13.64
N TYR A 249 -10.65 -5.09 13.93
CA TYR A 249 -10.64 -3.87 13.11
C TYR A 249 -10.25 -4.14 11.64
N LEU A 250 -9.38 -5.12 11.36
CA LEU A 250 -8.98 -5.49 9.99
C LEU A 250 -10.15 -6.12 9.23
N THR A 251 -10.86 -7.05 9.87
CA THR A 251 -12.08 -7.62 9.29
C THR A 251 -13.11 -6.54 8.96
N LEU A 252 -13.35 -5.61 9.93
CA LEU A 252 -14.31 -4.52 9.75
C LEU A 252 -13.90 -3.58 8.61
N THR A 253 -12.64 -3.15 8.56
CA THR A 253 -12.15 -2.24 7.51
C THR A 253 -12.20 -2.90 6.14
N GLY A 254 -11.81 -4.17 6.05
CA GLY A 254 -11.89 -4.93 4.80
C GLY A 254 -13.32 -5.07 4.29
N THR A 255 -14.26 -5.43 5.15
CA THR A 255 -15.67 -5.57 4.73
C THR A 255 -16.33 -4.22 4.43
N LEU A 256 -16.00 -3.14 5.14
CA LEU A 256 -16.44 -1.79 4.78
C LEU A 256 -15.89 -1.35 3.42
N SER A 257 -14.63 -1.69 3.11
CA SER A 257 -14.06 -1.45 1.79
C SER A 257 -14.79 -2.23 0.69
N ALA A 258 -15.18 -3.49 0.94
CA ALA A 258 -16.02 -4.25 0.02
C ALA A 258 -17.37 -3.56 -0.22
N CYS A 259 -18.02 -3.04 0.83
CA CYS A 259 -19.26 -2.26 0.70
C CYS A 259 -19.06 -0.99 -0.13
N SER A 260 -17.94 -0.29 0.05
CA SER A 260 -17.58 0.90 -0.74
C SER A 260 -17.51 0.60 -2.24
N HIS A 261 -16.88 -0.51 -2.62
CA HIS A 261 -16.75 -0.91 -4.01
C HIS A 261 -18.06 -1.36 -4.66
N LEU A 262 -18.94 -2.00 -3.88
CA LEU A 262 -20.26 -2.45 -4.34
C LEU A 262 -21.34 -1.38 -4.25
N GLY A 263 -21.06 -0.22 -3.65
CA GLY A 263 -22.11 0.77 -3.36
C GLY A 263 -23.18 0.27 -2.37
N SER A 264 -22.88 -0.77 -1.57
CA SER A 264 -23.85 -1.43 -0.69
C SER A 264 -24.01 -0.68 0.64
N LEU A 265 -24.83 0.38 0.64
CA LEU A 265 -25.07 1.23 1.80
C LEU A 265 -25.70 0.45 2.96
N GLU A 266 -26.71 -0.36 2.69
CA GLU A 266 -27.44 -1.13 3.72
C GLU A 266 -26.49 -2.06 4.50
N THR A 267 -25.68 -2.81 3.79
CA THR A 267 -24.67 -3.69 4.39
C THR A 267 -23.65 -2.89 5.19
N GLY A 268 -23.17 -1.77 4.65
CA GLY A 268 -22.25 -0.87 5.34
C GLY A 268 -22.79 -0.32 6.65
N VAL A 269 -24.09 0.09 6.68
CA VAL A 269 -24.78 0.51 7.90
C VAL A 269 -24.85 -0.62 8.93
N ASN A 270 -25.18 -1.83 8.50
CA ASN A 270 -25.24 -3.01 9.38
C ASN A 270 -23.88 -3.34 10.01
N ILE A 271 -22.79 -3.18 9.23
CA ILE A 271 -21.40 -3.35 9.73
C ILE A 271 -21.05 -2.24 10.71
N HIS A 272 -21.45 -0.97 10.44
CA HIS A 272 -21.24 0.16 11.36
C HIS A 272 -21.92 -0.10 12.72
N ILE A 273 -23.19 -0.47 12.73
CA ILE A 273 -23.92 -0.82 13.96
C ILE A 273 -23.23 -1.97 14.71
N TYR A 274 -22.69 -2.95 13.99
CA TYR A 274 -21.97 -4.05 14.60
C TYR A 274 -20.62 -3.58 15.20
N ALA A 275 -19.89 -2.71 14.50
CA ALA A 275 -18.66 -2.10 15.00
C ALA A 275 -18.89 -1.27 16.28
N GLU A 276 -20.03 -0.57 16.39
CA GLU A 276 -20.43 0.14 17.62
C GLU A 276 -20.67 -0.85 18.78
N LYS A 277 -21.34 -1.97 18.54
CA LYS A 277 -21.54 -3.04 19.55
C LYS A 277 -20.24 -3.63 20.05
N LEU A 278 -19.24 -3.76 19.17
CA LEU A 278 -17.89 -4.23 19.52
C LEU A 278 -17.02 -3.13 20.16
N LYS A 279 -17.50 -1.90 20.27
CA LYS A 279 -16.73 -0.70 20.71
C LYS A 279 -15.51 -0.42 19.84
N GLN A 280 -15.52 -0.83 18.59
CA GLN A 280 -14.44 -0.63 17.60
C GLN A 280 -14.72 0.53 16.63
N ALA A 281 -15.94 1.05 16.58
CA ALA A 281 -16.33 2.15 15.69
C ALA A 281 -15.53 3.45 15.91
N SER A 282 -14.87 3.61 17.07
CA SER A 282 -14.00 4.76 17.37
C SER A 282 -12.51 4.51 17.08
N SER A 283 -12.15 3.34 16.59
CA SER A 283 -10.78 3.05 16.14
C SER A 283 -10.45 3.90 14.90
N PRO A 284 -9.28 4.56 14.81
CA PRO A 284 -8.93 5.42 13.67
C PRO A 284 -9.12 4.74 12.32
N HIS A 285 -8.68 3.49 12.18
CA HIS A 285 -8.81 2.72 10.95
C HIS A 285 -10.28 2.46 10.56
N VAL A 286 -11.12 2.13 11.54
CA VAL A 286 -12.55 1.88 11.29
C VAL A 286 -13.28 3.18 10.97
N VAL A 287 -12.93 4.29 11.64
CA VAL A 287 -13.47 5.64 11.34
C VAL A 287 -13.19 6.01 9.90
N THR A 288 -11.94 5.88 9.45
CA THR A 288 -11.55 6.18 8.06
C THR A 288 -12.32 5.31 7.06
N ALA A 289 -12.43 4.00 7.33
CA ALA A 289 -13.18 3.08 6.46
C ALA A 289 -14.69 3.39 6.44
N LEU A 290 -15.29 3.84 7.56
CA LEU A 290 -16.68 4.27 7.61
C LEU A 290 -16.91 5.56 6.80
N ILE A 291 -16.01 6.54 6.92
CA ILE A 291 -16.08 7.78 6.15
C ILE A 291 -16.06 7.47 4.65
N ASP A 292 -15.08 6.65 4.21
CA ASP A 292 -14.94 6.24 2.81
C ASP A 292 -16.17 5.46 2.32
N MET A 293 -16.62 4.48 3.10
CA MET A 293 -17.80 3.67 2.77
C MET A 293 -19.04 4.52 2.59
N TYR A 294 -19.36 5.42 3.56
CA TYR A 294 -20.52 6.27 3.44
C TYR A 294 -20.42 7.23 2.25
N ALA A 295 -19.25 7.81 2.00
CA ALA A 295 -19.04 8.68 0.87
C ALA A 295 -19.26 7.94 -0.45
N LYS A 296 -18.61 6.81 -0.67
CA LYS A 296 -18.72 6.04 -1.91
C LYS A 296 -20.09 5.42 -2.14
N CYS A 297 -20.81 5.10 -1.06
CA CYS A 297 -22.21 4.64 -1.15
C CYS A 297 -23.22 5.79 -1.29
N GLY A 298 -22.81 7.02 -1.57
CA GLY A 298 -23.70 8.15 -1.81
C GLY A 298 -24.24 8.84 -0.57
N SER A 299 -23.84 8.43 0.63
CA SER A 299 -24.34 8.96 1.89
C SER A 299 -23.38 9.95 2.55
N ILE A 300 -23.13 11.08 1.86
CA ILE A 300 -22.15 12.08 2.34
C ILE A 300 -22.54 12.68 3.70
N HIS A 301 -23.84 12.76 4.02
CA HIS A 301 -24.30 13.23 5.31
C HIS A 301 -23.81 12.33 6.46
N ASN A 302 -23.91 11.00 6.31
CA ASN A 302 -23.42 10.06 7.30
C ASN A 302 -21.90 10.04 7.37
N SER A 303 -21.20 10.24 6.25
CA SER A 303 -19.75 10.39 6.21
C SER A 303 -19.30 11.59 7.06
N LEU A 304 -19.94 12.75 6.88
CA LEU A 304 -19.71 13.95 7.69
C LEU A 304 -20.04 13.71 9.19
N ALA A 305 -21.14 13.03 9.49
CA ALA A 305 -21.54 12.73 10.87
C ALA A 305 -20.47 11.88 11.58
N VAL A 306 -19.96 10.83 10.93
CA VAL A 306 -18.88 9.98 11.46
C VAL A 306 -17.62 10.80 11.68
N PHE A 307 -17.24 11.64 10.71
CA PHE A 307 -16.06 12.48 10.80
C PHE A 307 -16.14 13.45 11.99
N TYR A 308 -17.25 14.18 12.16
CA TYR A 308 -17.39 15.15 13.26
C TYR A 308 -17.57 14.48 14.63
N LYS A 309 -18.17 13.29 14.70
CA LYS A 309 -18.29 12.48 15.93
C LYS A 309 -16.93 11.96 16.41
N SER A 310 -15.99 11.71 15.52
CA SER A 310 -14.66 11.21 15.89
C SER A 310 -13.86 12.24 16.67
N LYS A 311 -13.31 11.81 17.82
CA LYS A 311 -12.47 12.65 18.71
C LYS A 311 -11.05 12.82 18.16
N THR A 312 -10.51 11.78 17.54
CA THR A 312 -9.16 11.76 16.95
C THR A 312 -9.29 11.66 15.44
N LYS A 313 -8.71 12.63 14.74
CA LYS A 313 -8.72 12.70 13.27
C LYS A 313 -7.28 12.71 12.79
N ASP A 314 -6.85 11.59 12.25
CA ASP A 314 -5.57 11.51 11.56
C ASP A 314 -5.70 12.01 10.10
N ILE A 315 -4.59 12.10 9.42
CA ILE A 315 -4.55 12.55 8.02
C ILE A 315 -5.45 11.69 7.11
N TYR A 316 -5.58 10.39 7.40
CA TYR A 316 -6.38 9.47 6.59
C TYR A 316 -7.87 9.78 6.67
N CYS A 317 -8.37 10.19 7.84
CA CYS A 317 -9.76 10.62 8.01
C CYS A 317 -10.06 11.89 7.20
N TRP A 318 -9.13 12.86 7.18
CA TRP A 318 -9.27 14.07 6.38
C TRP A 318 -9.25 13.76 4.89
N ASN A 319 -8.29 12.97 4.44
CA ASN A 319 -8.16 12.57 3.04
C ASN A 319 -9.41 11.81 2.54
N ALA A 320 -9.93 10.86 3.35
CA ALA A 320 -11.13 10.12 3.00
C ALA A 320 -12.35 11.03 2.83
N LEU A 321 -12.53 12.03 3.72
CA LEU A 321 -13.67 12.95 3.61
C LEU A 321 -13.49 13.94 2.45
N ILE A 322 -12.29 14.49 2.23
CA ILE A 322 -11.99 15.38 1.10
C ILE A 322 -12.26 14.65 -0.23
N SER A 323 -11.75 13.42 -0.37
CA SER A 323 -12.00 12.59 -1.57
C SER A 323 -13.47 12.24 -1.72
N GLY A 324 -14.17 11.98 -0.62
CA GLY A 324 -15.60 11.76 -0.63
C GLY A 324 -16.39 12.98 -1.12
N LEU A 325 -16.03 14.18 -0.67
CA LEU A 325 -16.64 15.42 -1.15
C LEU A 325 -16.33 15.67 -2.64
N ALA A 326 -15.11 15.35 -3.08
CA ALA A 326 -14.71 15.44 -4.49
C ALA A 326 -15.59 14.55 -5.37
N LEU A 327 -15.81 13.29 -4.96
CA LEU A 327 -16.63 12.33 -5.70
C LEU A 327 -18.07 12.84 -5.95
N HIS A 328 -18.60 13.64 -5.02
CA HIS A 328 -19.94 14.21 -5.13
C HIS A 328 -19.98 15.64 -5.69
N GLY A 329 -18.87 16.16 -6.20
CA GLY A 329 -18.80 17.51 -6.79
C GLY A 329 -18.90 18.65 -5.77
N PHE A 330 -18.71 18.39 -4.47
CA PHE A 330 -18.76 19.43 -3.42
C PHE A 330 -17.41 20.16 -3.28
N GLY A 331 -16.93 20.78 -4.37
CA GLY A 331 -15.60 21.40 -4.44
C GLY A 331 -15.34 22.44 -3.35
N TYR A 332 -16.25 23.39 -3.15
CA TYR A 332 -16.08 24.41 -2.08
C TYR A 332 -16.07 23.82 -0.68
N ALA A 333 -16.83 22.74 -0.44
CA ALA A 333 -16.81 22.05 0.86
C ALA A 333 -15.45 21.35 1.07
N ALA A 334 -14.87 20.74 0.04
CA ALA A 334 -13.57 20.11 0.08
C ALA A 334 -12.45 21.14 0.35
N LEU A 335 -12.48 22.32 -0.32
CA LEU A 335 -11.55 23.43 -0.07
C LEU A 335 -11.68 23.97 1.36
N LYS A 336 -12.91 24.11 1.86
CA LYS A 336 -13.15 24.52 3.25
C LYS A 336 -12.58 23.51 4.24
N LEU A 337 -12.73 22.23 3.95
CA LEU A 337 -12.22 21.15 4.79
C LEU A 337 -10.67 21.13 4.77
N PHE A 338 -10.06 21.33 3.61
CA PHE A 338 -8.61 21.51 3.49
C PHE A 338 -8.07 22.66 4.37
N ASN A 339 -8.75 23.81 4.32
CA ASN A 339 -8.38 24.93 5.18
C ASN A 339 -8.57 24.61 6.67
N GLN A 340 -9.62 23.88 7.05
CA GLN A 340 -9.80 23.41 8.44
C GLN A 340 -8.70 22.44 8.87
N MET A 341 -8.24 21.54 7.98
CA MET A 341 -7.15 20.62 8.24
C MET A 341 -5.86 21.37 8.57
N THR A 342 -5.51 22.40 7.78
CA THR A 342 -4.31 23.21 8.01
C THR A 342 -4.39 24.03 9.29
N VAL A 343 -5.57 24.62 9.60
CA VAL A 343 -5.81 25.35 10.86
C VAL A 343 -5.67 24.42 12.07
N ASN A 344 -6.06 23.14 11.94
CA ASN A 344 -5.86 22.13 13.00
C ASN A 344 -4.43 21.59 13.05
N CYS A 345 -3.48 22.22 12.38
CA CYS A 345 -2.06 21.81 12.35
C CYS A 345 -1.84 20.38 11.81
N ILE A 346 -2.77 19.82 11.02
CA ILE A 346 -2.57 18.60 10.28
C ILE A 346 -1.93 18.94 8.94
N LYS A 347 -0.69 18.48 8.74
CA LYS A 347 0.05 18.78 7.51
C LYS A 347 -0.52 17.99 6.34
N PRO A 348 -0.98 18.64 5.25
CA PRO A 348 -1.42 17.96 4.04
C PRO A 348 -0.29 17.14 3.41
N ASP A 349 -0.65 16.04 2.76
CA ASP A 349 0.25 15.18 1.96
C ASP A 349 -0.16 15.20 0.47
N ASP A 350 0.52 14.41 -0.34
CA ASP A 350 0.24 14.23 -1.76
C ASP A 350 -1.20 13.74 -2.01
N ILE A 351 -1.71 12.81 -1.20
CA ILE A 351 -3.08 12.28 -1.31
C ILE A 351 -4.12 13.37 -1.00
N THR A 352 -3.85 14.24 -0.02
CA THR A 352 -4.72 15.38 0.29
C THR A 352 -4.89 16.28 -0.95
N PHE A 353 -3.79 16.58 -1.65
CA PHE A 353 -3.83 17.43 -2.84
C PHE A 353 -4.52 16.76 -4.03
N ILE A 354 -4.35 15.45 -4.23
CA ILE A 354 -5.14 14.71 -5.24
C ILE A 354 -6.64 14.89 -4.95
N GLY A 355 -7.07 14.71 -3.71
CA GLY A 355 -8.47 14.89 -3.31
C GLY A 355 -9.00 16.30 -3.56
N VAL A 356 -8.24 17.34 -3.20
CA VAL A 356 -8.65 18.74 -3.39
C VAL A 356 -8.66 19.13 -4.87
N LEU A 357 -7.65 18.74 -5.64
CA LEU A 357 -7.58 19.01 -7.09
C LEU A 357 -8.72 18.29 -7.85
N SER A 358 -9.01 17.03 -7.51
CA SER A 358 -10.16 16.31 -8.05
C SER A 358 -11.48 16.99 -7.68
N ALA A 359 -11.61 17.51 -6.46
CA ALA A 359 -12.79 18.26 -6.05
C ALA A 359 -12.96 19.55 -6.87
N CYS A 360 -11.88 20.27 -7.17
CA CYS A 360 -11.90 21.43 -8.04
C CYS A 360 -12.28 21.06 -9.47
N SER A 361 -11.73 19.95 -10.00
CA SER A 361 -12.06 19.48 -11.35
C SER A 361 -13.54 19.13 -11.47
N HIS A 362 -14.08 18.33 -10.56
CA HIS A 362 -15.50 17.94 -10.62
C HIS A 362 -16.47 19.10 -10.38
N ALA A 363 -16.04 20.15 -9.72
CA ALA A 363 -16.85 21.34 -9.45
C ALA A 363 -16.60 22.49 -10.43
N GLY A 364 -15.67 22.36 -11.40
CA GLY A 364 -15.32 23.41 -12.36
C GLY A 364 -14.61 24.61 -11.74
N LEU A 365 -13.93 24.46 -10.61
CA LEU A 365 -13.24 25.53 -9.86
C LEU A 365 -11.83 25.74 -10.39
N VAL A 366 -11.72 26.25 -11.64
CA VAL A 366 -10.44 26.35 -12.37
C VAL A 366 -9.42 27.22 -11.62
N LYS A 367 -9.83 28.40 -11.16
CA LYS A 367 -8.92 29.33 -10.48
C LYS A 367 -8.40 28.73 -9.19
N GLU A 368 -9.28 28.22 -8.36
CA GLU A 368 -8.94 27.62 -7.06
C GLU A 368 -8.07 26.37 -7.24
N GLY A 369 -8.35 25.54 -8.23
CA GLY A 369 -7.56 24.35 -8.53
C GLY A 369 -6.13 24.68 -8.98
N CYS A 370 -5.94 25.66 -9.86
CA CYS A 370 -4.61 26.13 -10.25
C CYS A 370 -3.84 26.74 -9.06
N GLU A 371 -4.50 27.53 -8.22
CA GLU A 371 -3.91 28.10 -7.00
C GLU A 371 -3.49 26.97 -6.02
N MET A 372 -4.30 25.93 -5.86
CA MET A 372 -3.98 24.76 -5.03
C MET A 372 -2.76 24.00 -5.58
N PHE A 373 -2.69 23.78 -6.90
CA PHE A 373 -1.55 23.11 -7.52
C PHE A 373 -0.25 23.87 -7.31
N ASP A 374 -0.26 25.19 -7.52
CA ASP A 374 0.91 26.04 -7.30
C ASP A 374 1.35 26.08 -5.82
N SER A 375 0.38 26.02 -4.90
CA SER A 375 0.65 26.03 -3.46
C SER A 375 1.37 24.77 -2.99
N MET A 376 1.21 23.63 -3.67
CA MET A 376 1.85 22.35 -3.30
C MET A 376 3.35 22.52 -3.06
N LYS A 377 4.04 23.09 -4.04
CA LYS A 377 5.50 23.27 -3.98
C LYS A 377 5.86 24.50 -3.16
N ARG A 378 5.14 25.62 -3.38
CA ARG A 378 5.45 26.92 -2.78
C ARG A 378 5.26 26.94 -1.27
N ASP A 379 4.10 26.44 -0.78
CA ASP A 379 3.67 26.61 0.60
C ASP A 379 3.88 25.34 1.43
N PHE A 380 3.81 24.16 0.80
CA PHE A 380 3.87 22.87 1.50
C PHE A 380 5.14 22.05 1.18
N GLY A 381 5.93 22.46 0.17
CA GLY A 381 7.16 21.78 -0.22
C GLY A 381 6.92 20.39 -0.83
N ILE A 382 5.72 20.14 -1.35
CA ILE A 382 5.33 18.87 -2.00
C ILE A 382 5.59 19.00 -3.49
N THR A 383 6.40 18.08 -4.04
CA THR A 383 6.65 18.03 -5.49
C THR A 383 5.48 17.34 -6.17
N PRO A 384 4.81 17.99 -7.16
CA PRO A 384 3.72 17.38 -7.90
C PRO A 384 4.15 16.09 -8.63
N LYS A 385 3.32 15.06 -8.55
CA LYS A 385 3.45 13.77 -9.22
C LYS A 385 2.47 13.69 -10.41
N ALA A 386 2.52 12.61 -11.20
CA ALA A 386 1.68 12.40 -12.37
C ALA A 386 0.17 12.56 -12.07
N GLU A 387 -0.27 12.03 -10.93
CA GLU A 387 -1.67 12.08 -10.49
C GLU A 387 -2.17 13.53 -10.28
N HIS A 388 -1.30 14.40 -9.74
CA HIS A 388 -1.65 15.81 -9.53
C HIS A 388 -1.78 16.55 -10.87
N TYR A 389 -0.84 16.32 -11.79
CA TYR A 389 -0.94 16.85 -13.16
C TYR A 389 -2.20 16.34 -13.86
N GLY A 390 -2.54 15.05 -13.70
CA GLY A 390 -3.76 14.48 -14.24
C GLY A 390 -5.01 15.20 -13.76
N CYS A 391 -5.12 15.51 -12.48
CA CYS A 391 -6.25 16.27 -11.93
C CYS A 391 -6.34 17.68 -12.49
N VAL A 392 -5.21 18.39 -12.71
CA VAL A 392 -5.22 19.75 -13.26
C VAL A 392 -5.49 19.73 -14.76
N VAL A 393 -4.96 18.76 -15.50
CA VAL A 393 -5.29 18.56 -16.91
C VAL A 393 -6.80 18.27 -17.08
N ASP A 394 -7.38 17.39 -16.25
CA ASP A 394 -8.83 17.12 -16.23
C ASP A 394 -9.63 18.41 -15.94
N LEU A 395 -9.20 19.19 -14.95
CA LEU A 395 -9.82 20.46 -14.59
C LEU A 395 -9.83 21.46 -15.76
N LEU A 396 -8.66 21.68 -16.39
CA LEU A 396 -8.52 22.62 -17.50
C LEU A 396 -9.28 22.16 -18.74
N SER A 397 -9.20 20.87 -19.05
CA SER A 397 -9.84 20.30 -20.22
C SER A 397 -11.38 20.29 -20.11
N ARG A 398 -11.93 19.98 -18.92
CA ARG A 398 -13.38 20.09 -18.65
C ARG A 398 -13.90 21.52 -18.75
N ALA A 399 -13.04 22.50 -18.50
CA ALA A 399 -13.37 23.92 -18.64
C ALA A 399 -13.05 24.48 -20.03
N GLU A 400 -12.79 23.66 -21.03
CA GLU A 400 -12.44 24.02 -22.42
C GLU A 400 -11.12 24.83 -22.54
N HIS A 401 -10.28 24.81 -21.52
CA HIS A 401 -8.97 25.46 -21.55
C HIS A 401 -7.88 24.54 -22.12
N PHE A 402 -8.10 23.96 -23.31
CA PHE A 402 -7.23 22.97 -23.93
C PHE A 402 -5.80 23.47 -24.14
N ASP A 403 -5.60 24.71 -24.58
CA ASP A 403 -4.25 25.29 -24.76
C ASP A 403 -3.45 25.31 -23.45
N SER A 404 -4.10 25.65 -22.34
CA SER A 404 -3.47 25.63 -21.02
C SER A 404 -3.16 24.21 -20.57
N ALA A 405 -4.03 23.24 -20.86
CA ALA A 405 -3.81 21.82 -20.57
C ALA A 405 -2.61 21.28 -21.36
N PHE A 406 -2.50 21.57 -22.66
CA PHE A 406 -1.34 21.19 -23.48
C PHE A 406 -0.04 21.82 -22.97
N GLN A 407 -0.04 23.12 -22.65
CA GLN A 407 1.12 23.79 -22.08
C GLN A 407 1.56 23.19 -20.74
N LEU A 408 0.60 22.73 -19.91
CA LEU A 408 0.89 22.06 -18.66
C LEU A 408 1.56 20.70 -18.91
N ILE A 409 1.05 19.93 -19.87
CA ILE A 409 1.61 18.63 -20.28
C ILE A 409 3.05 18.78 -20.82
N GLU A 410 3.32 19.81 -21.62
CA GLU A 410 4.66 20.09 -22.14
C GLU A 410 5.67 20.44 -21.03
N ARG A 411 5.20 21.06 -19.95
CA ARG A 411 6.04 21.47 -18.80
C ARG A 411 6.21 20.37 -17.73
N MET A 412 5.59 19.20 -17.92
CA MET A 412 5.74 18.09 -16.98
C MET A 412 7.21 17.61 -16.94
N PRO A 413 7.79 17.38 -15.76
CA PRO A 413 9.18 16.93 -15.61
C PRO A 413 9.37 15.43 -15.94
N PHE A 414 8.33 14.74 -16.35
CA PHE A 414 8.29 13.32 -16.70
C PHE A 414 7.29 13.09 -17.83
N GLU A 415 7.33 11.92 -18.44
CA GLU A 415 6.37 11.53 -19.47
C GLU A 415 4.95 11.47 -18.90
N PRO A 416 3.95 12.12 -19.54
CA PRO A 416 2.56 12.02 -19.12
C PRO A 416 2.08 10.56 -19.26
N GLY A 417 1.44 10.02 -18.23
CA GLY A 417 0.88 8.66 -18.21
C GLY A 417 -0.54 8.58 -18.79
N GLU A 418 -1.09 7.37 -18.88
CA GLU A 418 -2.44 7.09 -19.38
C GLU A 418 -3.52 7.94 -18.71
N SER A 419 -3.41 8.21 -17.41
CA SER A 419 -4.39 9.01 -16.66
C SER A 419 -4.48 10.46 -17.14
N VAL A 420 -3.36 11.07 -17.55
CA VAL A 420 -3.31 12.45 -18.03
C VAL A 420 -3.95 12.56 -19.41
N LEU A 421 -3.63 11.61 -20.27
CA LEU A 421 -4.20 11.58 -21.62
C LEU A 421 -5.66 11.16 -21.63
N GLY A 422 -6.02 10.17 -20.84
CA GLY A 422 -7.41 9.76 -20.69
C GLY A 422 -8.30 10.91 -20.23
N ALA A 423 -7.81 11.76 -19.31
CA ALA A 423 -8.52 12.97 -18.89
C ALA A 423 -8.70 13.96 -20.05
N LEU A 424 -7.63 14.24 -20.80
CA LEU A 424 -7.66 15.13 -21.95
C LEU A 424 -8.62 14.63 -23.04
N LEU A 425 -8.49 13.36 -23.43
CA LEU A 425 -9.33 12.73 -24.46
C LEU A 425 -10.80 12.68 -24.07
N SER A 426 -11.08 12.34 -22.79
CA SER A 426 -12.46 12.34 -22.28
C SER A 426 -13.10 13.71 -22.42
N ALA A 427 -12.37 14.78 -22.13
CA ALA A 427 -12.85 16.13 -22.30
C ALA A 427 -13.06 16.49 -23.78
N CYS A 428 -12.14 16.11 -24.70
CA CYS A 428 -12.32 16.30 -26.14
C CYS A 428 -13.59 15.62 -26.63
N VAL A 429 -13.92 14.42 -26.16
CA VAL A 429 -15.17 13.71 -26.49
C VAL A 429 -16.39 14.46 -25.95
N ILE A 430 -16.35 14.93 -24.71
CA ILE A 430 -17.46 15.66 -24.08
C ILE A 430 -17.77 16.97 -24.82
N HIS A 431 -16.73 17.72 -25.17
CA HIS A 431 -16.84 19.01 -25.82
C HIS A 431 -16.91 18.91 -27.38
N GLN A 432 -16.77 17.69 -27.92
CA GLN A 432 -16.71 17.42 -29.36
C GLN A 432 -15.63 18.24 -30.10
N ASP A 433 -14.52 18.50 -29.42
CA ASP A 433 -13.38 19.25 -29.96
C ASP A 433 -12.41 18.31 -30.66
N LEU A 434 -12.57 18.22 -31.99
CA LEU A 434 -11.76 17.38 -32.85
C LEU A 434 -10.33 17.88 -32.95
N GLU A 435 -10.10 19.21 -32.97
CA GLU A 435 -8.76 19.79 -33.08
C GLU A 435 -7.91 19.47 -31.85
N ALA A 436 -8.49 19.61 -30.65
CA ALA A 436 -7.83 19.21 -29.42
C ALA A 436 -7.59 17.68 -29.37
N GLY A 437 -8.53 16.88 -29.90
CA GLY A 437 -8.37 15.43 -29.99
C GLY A 437 -7.22 15.01 -30.92
N GLU A 438 -7.09 15.65 -32.11
CA GLU A 438 -5.98 15.39 -33.03
C GLU A 438 -4.63 15.80 -32.46
N LYS A 439 -4.56 16.93 -31.75
CA LYS A 439 -3.34 17.32 -30.99
C LYS A 439 -2.99 16.31 -29.88
N ALA A 440 -3.97 15.80 -29.16
CA ALA A 440 -3.76 14.75 -28.17
C ALA A 440 -3.22 13.47 -28.82
N MET A 441 -3.73 13.11 -30.00
CA MET A 441 -3.26 11.99 -30.78
C MET A 441 -1.80 12.14 -31.23
N GLU A 442 -1.41 13.32 -31.67
CA GLU A 442 -0.01 13.60 -32.03
C GLU A 442 0.93 13.36 -30.84
N LEU A 443 0.52 13.68 -29.61
CA LEU A 443 1.30 13.40 -28.42
C LEU A 443 1.46 11.90 -28.18
N VAL A 444 0.41 11.10 -28.42
CA VAL A 444 0.44 9.64 -28.31
C VAL A 444 1.41 9.04 -29.33
N VAL A 445 1.29 9.44 -30.62
CA VAL A 445 2.11 8.91 -31.71
C VAL A 445 3.58 9.29 -31.56
N LYS A 446 3.87 10.55 -31.19
CA LYS A 446 5.26 11.02 -30.97
C LYS A 446 6.01 10.23 -29.89
N ARG A 447 5.30 9.55 -29.01
CA ARG A 447 5.85 8.86 -27.83
C ARG A 447 5.77 7.35 -27.93
N ASP A 448 5.35 6.81 -29.06
CA ASP A 448 5.24 5.37 -29.34
C ASP A 448 4.48 4.60 -28.24
N TRP A 449 3.36 5.16 -27.79
CA TRP A 449 2.55 4.56 -26.73
C TRP A 449 1.61 3.49 -27.25
N CYS A 450 1.59 2.35 -26.51
CA CYS A 450 0.55 1.34 -26.73
C CYS A 450 -0.78 1.86 -26.19
N LEU A 451 -1.76 2.06 -27.08
CA LEU A 451 -3.12 2.43 -26.72
C LEU A 451 -3.86 1.23 -26.10
N SER A 452 -4.63 1.47 -25.04
CA SER A 452 -5.60 0.51 -24.50
C SER A 452 -6.91 0.51 -25.30
N ASP A 453 -7.79 -0.46 -25.03
CA ASP A 453 -9.12 -0.51 -25.62
C ASP A 453 -9.95 0.76 -25.36
N GLY A 454 -9.76 1.38 -24.18
CA GLY A 454 -10.42 2.62 -23.79
C GLY A 454 -10.06 3.80 -24.69
N GLU A 455 -8.79 4.02 -24.98
CA GLU A 455 -8.32 5.13 -25.81
C GLU A 455 -8.71 4.94 -27.27
N TYR A 456 -8.60 3.75 -27.84
CA TYR A 456 -9.11 3.44 -29.17
C TYR A 456 -10.60 3.78 -29.28
N MET A 457 -11.39 3.42 -28.27
CA MET A 457 -12.82 3.72 -28.23
C MET A 457 -13.11 5.21 -28.07
N MET A 458 -12.29 5.94 -27.27
CA MET A 458 -12.45 7.39 -27.13
C MET A 458 -12.20 8.12 -28.44
N PHE A 459 -11.15 7.78 -29.18
CA PHE A 459 -10.91 8.35 -30.53
C PHE A 459 -12.03 7.99 -31.50
N SER A 460 -12.44 6.72 -31.55
CA SER A 460 -13.57 6.31 -32.38
C SER A 460 -14.84 7.11 -32.05
N ASN A 461 -15.15 7.29 -30.75
CA ASN A 461 -16.34 8.02 -30.33
C ASN A 461 -16.23 9.53 -30.63
N LEU A 462 -15.04 10.13 -30.50
CA LEU A 462 -14.81 11.53 -30.85
C LEU A 462 -15.12 11.78 -32.35
N HIS A 463 -14.53 10.99 -33.24
CA HIS A 463 -14.81 11.12 -34.69
C HIS A 463 -16.28 10.86 -35.02
N ALA A 464 -16.90 9.86 -34.39
CA ALA A 464 -18.32 9.58 -34.56
C ALA A 464 -19.21 10.73 -34.08
N SER A 465 -18.90 11.38 -32.94
CA SER A 465 -19.66 12.54 -32.44
C SER A 465 -19.55 13.76 -33.36
N CYS A 466 -18.46 13.89 -34.12
CA CYS A 466 -18.23 14.91 -35.12
C CYS A 466 -18.73 14.52 -36.51
N GLY A 467 -19.42 13.37 -36.67
CA GLY A 467 -19.98 12.89 -37.93
C GLY A 467 -18.98 12.24 -38.89
N GLN A 468 -17.75 12.01 -38.45
CA GLN A 468 -16.67 11.39 -39.23
C GLN A 468 -16.69 9.86 -39.10
N TRP A 469 -17.68 9.21 -39.66
CA TRP A 469 -17.94 7.76 -39.45
C TRP A 469 -16.84 6.85 -40.02
N GLU A 470 -16.23 7.23 -41.14
CA GLU A 470 -15.14 6.46 -41.76
C GLU A 470 -13.91 6.42 -40.86
N GLU A 471 -13.53 7.54 -40.27
CA GLU A 471 -12.41 7.60 -39.32
C GLU A 471 -12.76 6.88 -38.01
N ALA A 472 -14.00 6.99 -37.52
CA ALA A 472 -14.46 6.25 -36.35
C ALA A 472 -14.35 4.72 -36.54
N GLU A 473 -14.71 4.21 -37.74
CA GLU A 473 -14.58 2.81 -38.10
C GLU A 473 -13.09 2.39 -38.20
N ARG A 474 -12.28 3.26 -38.80
CA ARG A 474 -10.83 3.02 -38.92
C ARG A 474 -10.17 2.79 -37.55
N TRP A 475 -10.50 3.59 -36.53
CA TRP A 475 -10.00 3.40 -35.16
C TRP A 475 -10.39 2.05 -34.58
N ARG A 476 -11.62 1.59 -34.79
CA ARG A 476 -12.07 0.26 -34.33
C ARG A 476 -11.34 -0.89 -35.02
N ASN A 477 -11.09 -0.73 -36.34
CA ASN A 477 -10.35 -1.71 -37.12
C ASN A 477 -8.89 -1.78 -36.64
N MET A 478 -8.24 -0.63 -36.36
CA MET A 478 -6.89 -0.59 -35.79
C MET A 478 -6.80 -1.28 -34.43
N MET A 479 -7.80 -1.12 -33.56
CA MET A 479 -7.88 -1.82 -32.28
C MET A 479 -7.92 -3.33 -32.49
N ASN A 480 -8.78 -3.81 -33.40
CA ASN A 480 -8.91 -5.24 -33.71
C ASN A 480 -7.63 -5.81 -34.34
N ASP A 481 -6.99 -5.08 -35.26
CA ASP A 481 -5.74 -5.47 -35.91
C ASP A 481 -4.57 -5.56 -34.91
N SER A 482 -4.61 -4.75 -33.87
CA SER A 482 -3.67 -4.81 -32.73
C SER A 482 -3.94 -5.96 -31.76
N GLY A 483 -4.97 -6.77 -32.01
CA GLY A 483 -5.35 -7.90 -31.13
C GLY A 483 -6.00 -7.49 -29.82
N ILE A 484 -6.40 -6.21 -29.69
CA ILE A 484 -7.01 -5.68 -28.47
C ILE A 484 -8.52 -5.92 -28.53
N VAL A 485 -9.05 -6.57 -27.50
CA VAL A 485 -10.48 -6.86 -27.38
C VAL A 485 -11.12 -5.88 -26.41
N LYS A 486 -12.23 -5.25 -26.87
CA LYS A 486 -12.99 -4.33 -26.01
C LYS A 486 -13.52 -5.04 -24.77
N THR A 487 -13.23 -4.50 -23.62
CA THR A 487 -13.79 -4.95 -22.33
C THR A 487 -15.27 -4.57 -22.24
N ALA A 488 -16.15 -5.54 -21.96
CA ALA A 488 -17.58 -5.27 -21.81
C ALA A 488 -17.83 -4.45 -20.55
N GLY A 489 -18.58 -3.36 -20.68
CA GLY A 489 -19.04 -2.59 -19.53
C GLY A 489 -19.93 -3.45 -18.62
N CYS A 490 -19.78 -3.33 -17.30
CA CYS A 490 -20.65 -4.01 -16.37
C CYS A 490 -21.26 -3.03 -15.36
N SER A 491 -22.47 -3.33 -14.90
CA SER A 491 -23.12 -2.67 -13.77
C SER A 491 -23.59 -3.72 -12.77
N GLU A 492 -23.60 -3.35 -11.50
CA GLU A 492 -24.03 -4.24 -10.43
C GLU A 492 -24.97 -3.48 -9.49
N ILE A 493 -26.09 -4.08 -9.15
CA ILE A 493 -27.06 -3.50 -8.22
C ILE A 493 -27.40 -4.50 -7.12
N GLN A 494 -27.66 -4.00 -5.92
CA GLN A 494 -28.16 -4.80 -4.81
C GLN A 494 -29.67 -4.65 -4.67
N VAL A 495 -30.41 -5.76 -4.78
CA VAL A 495 -31.86 -5.81 -4.59
C VAL A 495 -32.17 -6.87 -3.53
N ASN A 496 -32.82 -6.49 -2.45
CA ASN A 496 -33.19 -7.39 -1.34
C ASN A 496 -31.98 -8.23 -0.79
N GLY A 497 -30.81 -7.58 -0.68
CA GLY A 497 -29.60 -8.21 -0.18
C GLY A 497 -28.86 -9.12 -1.20
N ARG A 498 -29.38 -9.24 -2.43
CA ARG A 498 -28.72 -10.00 -3.51
C ARG A 498 -28.12 -9.04 -4.55
N PHE A 499 -26.94 -9.36 -5.04
CA PHE A 499 -26.28 -8.62 -6.09
C PHE A 499 -26.67 -9.17 -7.47
N HIS A 500 -27.07 -8.27 -8.35
CA HIS A 500 -27.39 -8.55 -9.75
C HIS A 500 -26.37 -7.82 -10.64
N LYS A 501 -25.66 -8.59 -11.45
CA LYS A 501 -24.65 -8.08 -12.38
C LYS A 501 -25.22 -8.08 -13.79
N PHE A 502 -25.01 -6.97 -14.50
CA PHE A 502 -25.43 -6.79 -15.90
C PHE A 502 -24.18 -6.50 -16.73
N LEU A 503 -23.99 -7.23 -17.79
CA LEU A 503 -22.90 -7.01 -18.75
C LEU A 503 -23.46 -6.39 -20.03
N ALA A 504 -22.73 -5.41 -20.56
CA ALA A 504 -23.10 -4.79 -21.83
C ALA A 504 -23.03 -5.83 -22.96
N GLY A 505 -24.15 -6.07 -23.65
CA GLY A 505 -24.27 -7.08 -24.70
C GLY A 505 -24.84 -8.42 -24.28
N GLU A 506 -25.05 -8.69 -22.99
CA GLU A 506 -25.88 -9.82 -22.56
C GLU A 506 -27.36 -9.45 -22.69
N LEU A 507 -28.07 -10.16 -23.57
CA LEU A 507 -29.54 -10.16 -23.57
C LEU A 507 -29.95 -10.84 -22.25
N GLY A 508 -30.59 -10.07 -21.36
CA GLY A 508 -30.99 -10.55 -20.04
C GLY A 508 -31.68 -11.89 -20.12
N VAL A 509 -31.13 -12.86 -19.40
CA VAL A 509 -31.87 -14.08 -19.09
C VAL A 509 -32.74 -13.73 -17.90
N GLU A 510 -34.06 -13.90 -18.06
CA GLU A 510 -35.15 -13.68 -17.11
C GLU A 510 -34.90 -14.28 -15.72
#